data_7dccbfa6c0cffc511485275a2034c3b9
#
_entry.id   7dccbfa6c0cffc511485275a2034c3b9
#
_cell.length_a   1.000
_cell.length_b   1.000
_cell.length_c   1.000
_cell.angle_alpha   90.00
_cell.angle_beta   90.00
_cell.angle_gamma   90.00
#
_symmetry.space_group_name_H-M   'P 1'
#
loop_
_entity.id
_entity.type
_entity.pdbx_description
1 polymer ?
#
loop_
_entity_poly.entity_id
_entity_poly.type
_entity_poly.pdbx_seq_one_letter_code
_entity_poly.pdbx_strand_id
1 'polypeptide(L)'
;NNPETVSTDYDTADRLYFEPLSPEDVMNVIEAEHPVGVVVAFGGQTAIKLTGFLAKNNIPIFGTSAESIDIAEDRERFDALLEELKISRPAGQGVLTTEEAIAAAHELGFPVLLRPSYVIGGQNMQIVHNDDDIRTYMSVILAGQIENPVLVDKYMMGTELEVDVISDGI
;
A
#
# COMPACT_ATOMS: atom_id res chain seq x y z
N ASN A 1 -16.68 5.35 8.27
CA ASN A 1 -15.59 4.71 8.97
C ASN A 1 -16.07 3.46 9.71
N ASN A 2 -15.16 2.58 10.12
CA ASN A 2 -15.51 1.42 10.94
C ASN A 2 -16.05 1.87 12.31
N PRO A 3 -17.26 1.43 12.73
CA PRO A 3 -17.87 1.90 13.97
C PRO A 3 -17.18 1.45 15.26
N GLU A 4 -16.20 0.56 15.18
CA GLU A 4 -15.46 0.04 16.36
C GLU A 4 -14.08 0.70 16.54
N THR A 5 -13.86 1.88 15.98
CA THR A 5 -12.59 2.61 16.13
C THR A 5 -12.76 3.80 17.08
N VAL A 6 -11.68 4.21 17.75
CA VAL A 6 -11.67 5.38 18.66
C VAL A 6 -12.18 6.65 17.96
N SER A 7 -11.89 6.81 16.67
CA SER A 7 -12.37 7.95 15.86
C SER A 7 -13.89 8.01 15.69
N THR A 8 -14.62 6.95 16.04
CA THR A 8 -16.08 6.87 15.99
C THR A 8 -16.75 6.94 17.36
N ASP A 9 -15.97 7.18 18.41
CA ASP A 9 -16.51 7.47 19.73
C ASP A 9 -17.17 8.86 19.70
N TYR A 10 -18.32 8.97 20.36
CA TYR A 10 -19.18 10.16 20.30
C TYR A 10 -18.54 11.44 20.84
N ASP A 11 -17.48 11.32 21.61
CA ASP A 11 -16.75 12.43 22.25
C ASP A 11 -15.42 12.77 21.54
N THR A 12 -15.09 12.07 20.46
CA THR A 12 -13.83 12.29 19.72
C THR A 12 -13.97 13.36 18.64
N ALA A 13 -15.14 13.46 17.99
CA ALA A 13 -15.38 14.38 16.90
C ALA A 13 -16.55 15.31 17.21
N ASP A 14 -16.51 16.56 16.72
CA ASP A 14 -17.62 17.51 16.82
C ASP A 14 -18.86 17.00 16.09
N ARG A 15 -18.65 16.33 14.97
CA ARG A 15 -19.69 15.67 14.16
C ARG A 15 -19.21 14.35 13.63
N LEU A 16 -20.06 13.35 13.70
CA LEU A 16 -19.77 11.99 13.28
C LEU A 16 -20.76 11.56 12.19
N TYR A 17 -20.22 11.11 11.05
CA TYR A 17 -20.97 10.59 9.92
C TYR A 17 -20.63 9.13 9.70
N PHE A 18 -21.64 8.26 9.74
CA PHE A 18 -21.52 6.85 9.40
C PHE A 18 -21.97 6.65 7.94
N GLU A 19 -21.11 7.05 7.01
CA GLU A 19 -21.37 6.96 5.59
C GLU A 19 -20.32 6.06 4.93
N PRO A 20 -20.66 5.42 3.81
CA PRO A 20 -19.67 4.74 2.99
C PRO A 20 -18.56 5.71 2.57
N LEU A 21 -17.33 5.20 2.46
CA LEU A 21 -16.20 5.98 1.92
C LEU A 21 -16.20 5.92 0.37
N SER A 22 -17.38 6.21 -0.23
CA SER A 22 -17.49 6.44 -1.67
C SER A 22 -17.21 7.91 -2.01
N PRO A 23 -16.78 8.22 -3.24
CA PRO A 23 -16.59 9.59 -3.68
C PRO A 23 -17.82 10.47 -3.49
N GLU A 24 -19.00 9.93 -3.79
CA GLU A 24 -20.27 10.63 -3.72
C GLU A 24 -20.66 10.95 -2.28
N ASP A 25 -20.61 9.97 -1.38
CA ASP A 25 -20.99 10.14 0.03
C ASP A 25 -20.03 11.11 0.73
N VAL A 26 -18.74 10.99 0.47
CA VAL A 26 -17.74 11.91 1.03
C VAL A 26 -17.95 13.32 0.51
N MET A 27 -18.29 13.51 -0.79
CA MET A 27 -18.58 14.84 -1.32
C MET A 27 -19.83 15.44 -0.68
N ASN A 28 -20.87 14.67 -0.46
CA ASN A 28 -22.10 15.13 0.24
C ASN A 28 -21.77 15.67 1.65
N VAL A 29 -20.89 14.99 2.38
CA VAL A 29 -20.44 15.48 3.70
C VAL A 29 -19.62 16.76 3.57
N ILE A 30 -18.71 16.84 2.59
CA ILE A 30 -17.91 18.04 2.33
C ILE A 30 -18.80 19.23 1.97
N GLU A 31 -19.81 19.03 1.13
CA GLU A 31 -20.75 20.07 0.75
C GLU A 31 -21.66 20.52 1.90
N ALA A 32 -21.99 19.61 2.82
CA ALA A 32 -22.81 19.95 3.99
C ALA A 32 -22.01 20.70 5.08
N GLU A 33 -20.77 20.32 5.30
CA GLU A 33 -19.94 20.81 6.41
C GLU A 33 -18.98 21.93 6.02
N HIS A 34 -18.71 22.11 4.72
CA HIS A 34 -17.76 23.10 4.21
C HIS A 34 -16.43 23.12 4.95
N PRO A 35 -15.74 21.97 5.12
CA PRO A 35 -14.48 21.92 5.83
C PRO A 35 -13.40 22.70 5.07
N VAL A 36 -12.40 23.20 5.79
CA VAL A 36 -11.24 23.87 5.17
C VAL A 36 -10.31 22.89 4.45
N GLY A 37 -10.45 21.60 4.69
CA GLY A 37 -9.72 20.52 4.04
C GLY A 37 -10.00 19.16 4.67
N VAL A 38 -9.36 18.12 4.15
CA VAL A 38 -9.58 16.72 4.51
C VAL A 38 -8.26 16.05 4.87
N VAL A 39 -8.26 15.22 5.90
CA VAL A 39 -7.16 14.31 6.22
C VAL A 39 -7.54 12.91 5.78
N VAL A 40 -6.81 12.34 4.82
CA VAL A 40 -7.07 10.98 4.29
C VAL A 40 -6.21 9.90 4.94
N ALA A 41 -5.02 10.25 5.41
CA ALA A 41 -4.02 9.31 5.91
C ALA A 41 -4.51 8.46 7.10
N PHE A 42 -5.41 8.97 7.91
CA PHE A 42 -5.93 8.26 9.10
C PHE A 42 -7.08 7.29 8.81
N GLY A 43 -7.57 7.25 7.58
CA GLY A 43 -8.71 6.41 7.18
C GLY A 43 -8.34 5.08 6.54
N GLY A 44 -7.06 4.70 6.56
CA GLY A 44 -6.54 3.47 5.93
C GLY A 44 -6.68 3.48 4.41
N GLN A 45 -6.48 2.33 3.79
CA GLN A 45 -6.43 2.17 2.32
C GLN A 45 -7.72 2.65 1.61
N THR A 46 -8.87 2.54 2.25
CA THR A 46 -10.14 2.98 1.66
C THR A 46 -10.19 4.50 1.52
N ALA A 47 -9.74 5.25 2.53
CA ALA A 47 -9.69 6.71 2.47
C ALA A 47 -8.58 7.21 1.53
N ILE A 48 -7.43 6.55 1.51
CA ILE A 48 -6.31 6.86 0.60
C ILE A 48 -6.74 6.81 -0.87
N LYS A 49 -7.58 5.85 -1.26
CA LYS A 49 -8.13 5.76 -2.62
C LYS A 49 -8.98 6.97 -3.06
N LEU A 50 -9.47 7.76 -2.12
CA LEU A 50 -10.21 8.99 -2.42
C LEU A 50 -9.30 10.17 -2.79
N THR A 51 -7.99 10.08 -2.57
CA THR A 51 -7.03 11.17 -2.77
C THR A 51 -7.12 11.76 -4.17
N GLY A 52 -7.12 10.93 -5.22
CA GLY A 52 -7.23 11.38 -6.60
C GLY A 52 -8.56 12.09 -6.91
N PHE A 53 -9.65 11.61 -6.33
CA PHE A 53 -10.97 12.23 -6.47
C PHE A 53 -11.02 13.60 -5.78
N LEU A 54 -10.53 13.70 -4.55
CA LEU A 54 -10.47 14.96 -3.79
C LEU A 54 -9.62 16.00 -4.49
N ALA A 55 -8.43 15.62 -4.96
CA ALA A 55 -7.53 16.49 -5.70
C ALA A 55 -8.16 17.02 -7.00
N LYS A 56 -8.86 16.18 -7.79
CA LYS A 56 -9.57 16.58 -9.01
C LYS A 56 -10.70 17.58 -8.73
N ASN A 57 -11.31 17.54 -7.56
CA ASN A 57 -12.36 18.47 -7.13
C ASN A 57 -11.80 19.67 -6.36
N ASN A 58 -10.49 19.88 -6.35
CA ASN A 58 -9.81 20.98 -5.64
C ASN A 58 -10.12 21.03 -4.13
N ILE A 59 -10.36 19.87 -3.52
CA ILE A 59 -10.52 19.77 -2.07
C ILE A 59 -9.12 19.70 -1.44
N PRO A 60 -8.76 20.65 -0.54
CA PRO A 60 -7.46 20.63 0.12
C PRO A 60 -7.27 19.36 0.96
N ILE A 61 -6.12 18.69 0.77
CA ILE A 61 -5.72 17.54 1.56
C ILE A 61 -4.64 17.98 2.53
N PHE A 62 -4.86 17.78 3.83
CA PHE A 62 -3.93 18.12 4.89
C PHE A 62 -3.02 16.94 5.23
N GLY A 63 -1.80 17.26 5.67
CA GLY A 63 -0.74 16.30 5.91
C GLY A 63 -0.01 15.94 4.62
N THR A 64 0.11 14.65 4.32
CA THR A 64 0.78 14.20 3.09
C THR A 64 -0.02 14.61 1.85
N SER A 65 0.65 15.23 0.89
CA SER A 65 0.00 15.69 -0.35
C SER A 65 -0.52 14.52 -1.20
N ALA A 66 -1.49 14.81 -2.09
CA ALA A 66 -2.00 13.83 -3.04
C ALA A 66 -0.87 13.22 -3.91
N GLU A 67 0.06 14.04 -4.36
CA GLU A 67 1.21 13.62 -5.16
C GLU A 67 2.15 12.70 -4.37
N SER A 68 2.46 13.05 -3.12
CA SER A 68 3.32 12.21 -2.27
C SER A 68 2.68 10.88 -1.90
N ILE A 69 1.35 10.87 -1.71
CA ILE A 69 0.59 9.63 -1.49
C ILE A 69 0.66 8.75 -2.74
N ASP A 70 0.45 9.32 -3.93
CA ASP A 70 0.51 8.59 -5.19
C ASP A 70 1.90 8.00 -5.44
N ILE A 71 2.97 8.75 -5.16
CA ILE A 71 4.34 8.24 -5.23
C ILE A 71 4.55 7.07 -4.26
N ALA A 72 4.04 7.18 -3.04
CA ALA A 72 4.22 6.12 -2.03
C ALA A 72 3.43 4.84 -2.34
N GLU A 73 2.27 4.96 -3.01
CA GLU A 73 1.42 3.83 -3.38
C GLU A 73 1.86 3.16 -4.69
N ASP A 74 2.51 3.90 -5.60
CA ASP A 74 3.05 3.38 -6.85
C ASP A 74 4.46 2.83 -6.64
N ARG A 75 4.62 1.51 -6.84
CA ARG A 75 5.90 0.84 -6.58
C ARG A 75 7.07 1.39 -7.41
N GLU A 76 6.85 1.65 -8.69
CA GLU A 76 7.92 2.11 -9.58
C GLU A 76 8.34 3.54 -9.21
N ARG A 77 7.38 4.39 -8.92
CA ARG A 77 7.62 5.77 -8.48
C ARG A 77 8.30 5.81 -7.12
N PHE A 78 7.87 4.94 -6.19
CA PHE A 78 8.49 4.83 -4.87
C PHE A 78 9.92 4.30 -4.94
N ASP A 79 10.15 3.27 -5.75
CA ASP A 79 11.49 2.72 -5.98
C ASP A 79 12.43 3.79 -6.57
N ALA A 80 11.96 4.57 -7.56
CA ALA A 80 12.73 5.67 -8.13
C ALA A 80 13.06 6.76 -7.09
N LEU A 81 12.09 7.10 -6.22
CA LEU A 81 12.31 8.05 -5.12
C LEU A 81 13.38 7.55 -4.14
N LEU A 82 13.33 6.27 -3.76
CA LEU A 82 14.32 5.69 -2.85
C LEU A 82 15.73 5.68 -3.47
N GLU A 83 15.83 5.41 -4.77
CA GLU A 83 17.10 5.48 -5.51
C GLU A 83 17.67 6.91 -5.56
N GLU A 84 16.83 7.90 -5.85
CA GLU A 84 17.21 9.33 -5.83
C GLU A 84 17.73 9.74 -4.46
N LEU A 85 17.03 9.34 -3.41
CA LEU A 85 17.39 9.62 -2.02
C LEU A 85 18.54 8.75 -1.49
N LYS A 86 19.02 7.77 -2.27
CA LYS A 86 20.04 6.79 -1.87
C LYS A 86 19.67 6.00 -0.62
N ILE A 87 18.38 5.71 -0.46
CA ILE A 87 17.84 4.87 0.61
C ILE A 87 17.86 3.42 0.13
N SER A 88 18.54 2.56 0.89
CA SER A 88 18.62 1.14 0.58
C SER A 88 17.27 0.46 0.78
N ARG A 89 16.88 -0.38 -0.17
CA ARG A 89 15.70 -1.25 -0.09
C ARG A 89 16.06 -2.69 -0.45
N PRO A 90 15.25 -3.68 -0.05
CA PRO A 90 15.42 -5.03 -0.55
C PRO A 90 15.31 -5.05 -2.08
N ALA A 91 16.24 -5.70 -2.74
CA ALA A 91 16.15 -5.92 -4.17
C ALA A 91 14.98 -6.88 -4.47
N GLY A 92 14.24 -6.60 -5.53
CA GLY A 92 13.12 -7.43 -5.94
C GLY A 92 12.54 -7.00 -7.27
N GLN A 93 11.73 -7.88 -7.86
CA GLN A 93 11.10 -7.63 -9.14
C GLN A 93 9.73 -8.32 -9.26
N GLY A 94 8.87 -7.75 -10.10
CA GLY A 94 7.58 -8.36 -10.45
C GLY A 94 7.75 -9.38 -11.57
N VAL A 95 7.11 -10.53 -11.43
CA VAL A 95 7.15 -11.64 -12.39
C VAL A 95 5.75 -12.15 -12.69
N LEU A 96 5.55 -12.70 -13.89
CA LEU A 96 4.25 -13.23 -14.32
C LEU A 96 4.28 -14.76 -14.49
N THR A 97 5.46 -15.34 -14.62
CA THR A 97 5.63 -16.78 -14.86
C THR A 97 6.50 -17.44 -13.80
N THR A 98 6.37 -18.77 -13.69
CA THR A 98 7.21 -19.56 -12.78
C THR A 98 8.68 -19.48 -13.15
N GLU A 99 8.98 -19.49 -14.45
CA GLU A 99 10.34 -19.43 -14.98
C GLU A 99 11.01 -18.09 -14.64
N GLU A 100 10.27 -16.99 -14.78
CA GLU A 100 10.73 -15.66 -14.38
C GLU A 100 10.98 -15.61 -12.86
N ALA A 101 10.09 -16.21 -12.05
CA ALA A 101 10.24 -16.24 -10.60
C ALA A 101 11.52 -17.01 -10.17
N ILE A 102 11.79 -18.14 -10.81
CA ILE A 102 13.01 -18.92 -10.56
C ILE A 102 14.25 -18.12 -10.98
N ALA A 103 14.24 -17.49 -12.16
CA ALA A 103 15.35 -16.67 -12.61
C ALA A 103 15.63 -15.51 -11.65
N ALA A 104 14.58 -14.80 -11.22
CA ALA A 104 14.66 -13.73 -10.23
C ALA A 104 15.26 -14.21 -8.90
N ALA A 105 14.80 -15.37 -8.40
CA ALA A 105 15.30 -15.93 -7.15
C ALA A 105 16.78 -16.32 -7.22
N HIS A 106 17.23 -16.84 -8.36
CA HIS A 106 18.66 -17.14 -8.58
C HIS A 106 19.52 -15.88 -8.64
N GLU A 107 19.00 -14.80 -9.25
CA GLU A 107 19.69 -13.51 -9.30
C GLU A 107 19.82 -12.89 -7.91
N LEU A 108 18.71 -12.88 -7.14
CA LEU A 108 18.67 -12.33 -5.79
C LEU A 108 19.39 -13.19 -4.76
N GLY A 109 19.50 -14.49 -5.02
CA GLY A 109 20.00 -15.50 -4.08
C GLY A 109 18.96 -15.86 -3.01
N PHE A 110 18.80 -17.16 -2.75
CA PHE A 110 17.90 -17.65 -1.70
C PHE A 110 18.34 -17.25 -0.28
N PRO A 111 17.43 -17.15 0.71
CA PRO A 111 15.97 -17.21 0.53
C PRO A 111 15.40 -15.95 -0.09
N VAL A 112 14.25 -16.10 -0.77
CA VAL A 112 13.45 -14.99 -1.28
C VAL A 112 12.03 -15.03 -0.73
N LEU A 113 11.37 -13.87 -0.73
CA LEU A 113 9.98 -13.71 -0.34
C LEU A 113 9.12 -13.59 -1.61
N LEU A 114 8.14 -14.47 -1.75
CA LEU A 114 7.13 -14.39 -2.78
C LEU A 114 5.86 -13.76 -2.20
N ARG A 115 5.30 -12.78 -2.89
CA ARG A 115 4.04 -12.15 -2.50
C ARG A 115 3.25 -11.68 -3.71
N PRO A 116 1.92 -11.84 -3.74
CA PRO A 116 1.09 -11.22 -4.77
C PRO A 116 1.17 -9.69 -4.67
N SER A 117 1.04 -8.98 -5.79
CA SER A 117 1.11 -7.49 -5.80
C SER A 117 0.01 -6.81 -5.00
N TYR A 118 -1.13 -7.47 -4.85
CA TYR A 118 -2.28 -6.94 -4.13
C TYR A 118 -2.68 -7.89 -3.00
N VAL A 119 -2.08 -7.71 -1.83
CA VAL A 119 -2.48 -8.44 -0.61
C VAL A 119 -2.64 -7.46 0.54
N ILE A 120 -3.66 -7.72 1.35
CA ILE A 120 -3.90 -7.03 2.61
C ILE A 120 -3.48 -7.97 3.74
N GLY A 121 -2.66 -7.46 4.68
CA GLY A 121 -2.31 -8.19 5.90
C GLY A 121 -1.40 -9.41 5.67
N GLY A 122 -0.54 -9.40 4.64
CA GLY A 122 0.47 -10.46 4.42
C GLY A 122 -0.09 -11.83 4.02
N GLN A 123 -1.36 -11.92 3.63
CA GLN A 123 -1.95 -13.17 3.16
C GLN A 123 -1.22 -13.65 1.89
N ASN A 124 -1.03 -14.97 1.80
CA ASN A 124 -0.35 -15.62 0.68
C ASN A 124 1.10 -15.16 0.44
N MET A 125 1.77 -14.62 1.44
CA MET A 125 3.23 -14.40 1.40
C MET A 125 3.95 -15.66 1.84
N GLN A 126 5.02 -16.02 1.14
CA GLN A 126 5.81 -17.20 1.47
C GLN A 126 7.31 -16.97 1.28
N ILE A 127 8.09 -17.35 2.29
CA ILE A 127 9.55 -17.41 2.18
C ILE A 127 9.89 -18.74 1.52
N VAL A 128 10.67 -18.71 0.45
CA VAL A 128 11.06 -19.90 -0.32
C VAL A 128 12.59 -20.03 -0.35
N HIS A 129 13.03 -21.28 -0.36
CA HIS A 129 14.44 -21.62 -0.20
C HIS A 129 15.04 -22.34 -1.43
N ASN A 130 14.20 -22.76 -2.36
CA ASN A 130 14.59 -23.50 -3.56
C ASN A 130 13.55 -23.37 -4.68
N ASP A 131 13.88 -23.89 -5.86
CA ASP A 131 13.03 -23.83 -7.05
C ASP A 131 11.71 -24.60 -6.90
N ASP A 132 11.69 -25.69 -6.13
CA ASP A 132 10.48 -26.51 -5.95
C ASP A 132 9.46 -25.78 -5.09
N ASP A 133 9.91 -25.02 -4.09
CA ASP A 133 9.02 -24.12 -3.30
C ASP A 133 8.39 -23.07 -4.22
N ILE A 134 9.16 -22.48 -5.13
CA ILE A 134 8.66 -21.49 -6.11
C ILE A 134 7.62 -22.14 -7.03
N ARG A 135 7.92 -23.32 -7.59
CA ARG A 135 6.96 -24.04 -8.46
C ARG A 135 5.65 -24.32 -7.75
N THR A 136 5.72 -24.77 -6.50
CA THR A 136 4.56 -25.05 -5.67
C THR A 136 3.73 -23.79 -5.44
N TYR A 137 4.38 -22.71 -5.00
CA TYR A 137 3.72 -21.43 -4.77
C TYR A 137 3.05 -20.87 -6.02
N MET A 138 3.81 -20.77 -7.11
CA MET A 138 3.31 -20.22 -8.37
C MET A 138 2.15 -21.05 -8.95
N SER A 139 2.16 -22.36 -8.78
CA SER A 139 1.05 -23.22 -9.23
C SER A 139 -0.27 -22.90 -8.52
N VAL A 140 -0.22 -22.54 -7.23
CA VAL A 140 -1.40 -22.14 -6.45
C VAL A 140 -1.90 -20.76 -6.86
N ILE A 141 -0.97 -19.81 -7.01
CA ILE A 141 -1.29 -18.43 -7.36
C ILE A 141 -1.84 -18.34 -8.79
N LEU A 142 -1.18 -18.98 -9.77
CA LEU A 142 -1.62 -18.96 -11.17
C LEU A 142 -2.94 -19.71 -11.40
N ALA A 143 -3.25 -20.74 -10.59
CA ALA A 143 -4.56 -21.43 -10.63
C ALA A 143 -5.73 -20.49 -10.26
N GLY A 144 -5.48 -19.43 -9.50
CA GLY A 144 -6.46 -18.41 -9.14
C GLY A 144 -6.76 -17.37 -10.22
N GLN A 145 -6.21 -17.50 -11.44
CA GLN A 145 -6.34 -16.52 -12.55
C GLN A 145 -5.94 -15.09 -12.12
N ILE A 146 -4.88 -14.96 -11.36
CA ILE A 146 -4.38 -13.66 -10.96
C ILE A 146 -3.62 -13.05 -12.14
N GLU A 147 -4.17 -12.00 -12.73
CA GLU A 147 -3.55 -11.23 -13.82
C GLU A 147 -2.41 -10.30 -13.36
N ASN A 148 -2.21 -10.20 -12.06
CA ASN A 148 -1.24 -9.29 -11.46
C ASN A 148 0.10 -10.00 -11.21
N PRO A 149 1.23 -9.28 -11.34
CA PRO A 149 2.53 -9.87 -11.10
C PRO A 149 2.69 -10.36 -9.66
N VAL A 150 3.43 -11.45 -9.49
CA VAL A 150 3.97 -11.88 -8.21
C VAL A 150 5.29 -11.14 -7.97
N LEU A 151 5.48 -10.62 -6.78
CA LEU A 151 6.72 -9.97 -6.39
C LEU A 151 7.67 -11.00 -5.81
N VAL A 152 8.90 -11.00 -6.30
CA VAL A 152 10.01 -11.80 -5.79
C VAL A 152 10.99 -10.84 -5.15
N ASP A 153 11.06 -10.82 -3.84
CA ASP A 153 11.90 -9.90 -3.09
C ASP A 153 12.99 -10.67 -2.34
N LYS A 154 14.20 -10.10 -2.23
CA LYS A 154 15.24 -10.65 -1.37
C LYS A 154 14.75 -10.69 0.06
N TYR A 155 14.72 -11.88 0.68
CA TYR A 155 14.35 -11.99 2.08
C TYR A 155 15.48 -11.48 2.98
N MET A 156 15.16 -10.47 3.77
CA MET A 156 16.11 -9.86 4.70
C MET A 156 15.84 -10.37 6.11
N MET A 157 16.84 -11.05 6.71
CA MET A 157 16.79 -11.45 8.12
C MET A 157 17.39 -10.36 8.98
N GLY A 158 16.71 -10.02 10.08
CA GLY A 158 17.17 -8.97 10.99
C GLY A 158 16.13 -8.61 12.04
N THR A 159 16.43 -7.57 12.80
CA THR A 159 15.46 -6.96 13.71
C THR A 159 14.53 -6.07 12.93
N GLU A 160 13.24 -6.31 13.04
CA GLU A 160 12.20 -5.47 12.43
C GLU A 160 12.00 -4.22 13.28
N LEU A 161 11.97 -3.08 12.62
CA LEU A 161 11.70 -1.78 13.23
C LEU A 161 10.64 -1.06 12.42
N GLU A 162 9.68 -0.45 13.08
CA GLU A 162 8.69 0.44 12.51
C GLU A 162 8.91 1.85 13.08
N VAL A 163 8.86 2.85 12.23
CA VAL A 163 9.07 4.25 12.61
C VAL A 163 8.01 5.13 11.97
N ASP A 164 7.24 5.82 12.80
CA ASP A 164 6.31 6.86 12.38
C ASP A 164 6.94 8.23 12.55
N VAL A 165 6.80 9.08 11.53
CA VAL A 165 7.38 10.44 11.55
C VAL A 165 6.31 11.47 11.23
N ILE A 166 6.28 12.53 12.01
CA ILE A 166 5.52 13.77 11.73
C ILE A 166 6.54 14.87 11.42
N SER A 167 6.36 15.54 10.27
CA SER A 167 7.23 16.63 9.84
C SER A 167 6.41 17.86 9.47
N ASP A 168 6.92 19.04 9.78
CA ASP A 168 6.42 20.34 9.33
C ASP A 168 7.03 20.79 7.99
N GLY A 169 7.87 19.96 7.39
CA GLY A 169 8.51 20.21 6.09
C GLY A 169 9.76 21.07 6.16
N ILE A 170 10.32 21.31 7.35
CA ILE A 170 11.55 22.07 7.58
C ILE A 170 12.68 21.12 7.97
#